data_f89440f56ee861839521eb8e39fe848d
#
_entry.id   f89440f56ee861839521eb8e39fe848d
#
_cell.length_a   1.000
_cell.length_b   1.000
_cell.length_c   1.000
_cell.angle_alpha   90.00
_cell.angle_beta   90.00
_cell.angle_gamma   90.00
#
_symmetry.space_group_name_H-M   'P 1'
#
loop_
_entity.id
_entity.type
_entity.pdbx_description
1 polymer ?
#
loop_
_entity_poly.entity_id
_entity_poly.type
_entity_poly.pdbx_seq_one_letter_code
_entity_poly.pdbx_strand_id
1 'polypeptide(L)'
;MSIHSGDNSFLKKVTKLSLYVEDDYSLDVVKKQLDLSELTITATGNDRGKEICNTTSYLLHEKSYEKPSDLDVKERQSVNHSTISLAFPLHDNPEPGALYAYLPVLENTGFPFIINADMLLTSSRVEVHQNNKWNL
;
A
#
# COMPACT_ATOMS: atom_id res chain seq x y z
N MET A 1 12.41 -13.15 -0.77
CA MET A 1 11.61 -11.96 -0.45
C MET A 1 10.55 -11.80 -1.52
N SER A 2 9.31 -12.05 -1.22
CA SER A 2 8.26 -11.84 -2.23
C SER A 2 7.79 -10.39 -2.12
N ILE A 3 8.01 -9.59 -3.16
CA ILE A 3 7.45 -8.24 -3.27
C ILE A 3 6.05 -8.43 -3.85
N HIS A 4 5.02 -8.23 -3.04
CA HIS A 4 3.66 -8.19 -3.53
C HIS A 4 3.48 -6.96 -4.41
N SER A 5 2.80 -7.11 -5.54
CA SER A 5 2.52 -6.01 -6.48
C SER A 5 1.79 -4.82 -5.82
N GLY A 6 1.07 -5.07 -4.73
CA GLY A 6 0.40 -4.04 -3.93
C GLY A 6 1.33 -3.13 -3.14
N ASP A 7 2.54 -3.58 -2.79
CA ASP A 7 3.46 -2.84 -1.91
C ASP A 7 3.92 -1.50 -2.52
N ASN A 8 3.90 -1.39 -3.84
CA ASN A 8 4.31 -0.19 -4.57
C ASN A 8 3.16 0.79 -4.84
N SER A 9 1.90 0.42 -4.59
CA SER A 9 0.74 1.24 -4.98
C SER A 9 0.69 2.58 -4.25
N PHE A 10 1.14 2.63 -2.99
CA PHE A 10 1.11 3.81 -2.13
C PHE A 10 2.42 4.60 -2.09
N LEU A 11 3.47 4.13 -2.75
CA LEU A 11 4.72 4.86 -2.90
C LEU A 11 4.56 5.93 -4.00
N LYS A 12 4.10 7.12 -3.64
CA LYS A 12 3.70 8.18 -4.59
C LYS A 12 4.81 8.61 -5.55
N LYS A 13 6.07 8.57 -5.12
CA LYS A 13 7.22 9.01 -5.91
C LYS A 13 7.92 7.88 -6.67
N VAL A 14 7.64 6.62 -6.31
CA VAL A 14 8.27 5.46 -6.94
C VAL A 14 7.35 4.94 -8.04
N THR A 15 7.82 4.99 -9.28
CA THR A 15 7.09 4.48 -10.45
C THR A 15 7.66 3.18 -10.99
N LYS A 16 8.92 2.88 -10.65
CA LYS A 16 9.59 1.65 -11.02
C LYS A 16 10.46 1.15 -9.87
N LEU A 17 10.41 -0.16 -9.61
CA LEU A 17 11.29 -0.88 -8.71
C LEU A 17 11.90 -2.05 -9.47
N SER A 18 13.22 -2.18 -9.42
CA SER A 18 13.95 -3.31 -10.02
C SER A 18 14.68 -4.08 -8.93
N LEU A 19 14.56 -5.39 -8.95
CA LEU A 19 15.23 -6.31 -8.04
C LEU A 19 16.01 -7.35 -8.86
N TYR A 20 17.28 -7.51 -8.53
CA TYR A 20 18.17 -8.50 -9.13
C TYR A 20 18.82 -9.32 -8.01
N VAL A 21 18.77 -10.63 -8.13
CA VAL A 21 19.43 -11.55 -7.20
C VAL A 21 20.24 -12.55 -8.03
N GLU A 22 21.54 -12.29 -8.15
CA GLU A 22 22.46 -13.05 -8.99
C GLU A 22 21.92 -13.21 -10.44
N ASP A 23 22.45 -14.15 -11.22
CA ASP A 23 22.05 -14.34 -12.62
C ASP A 23 20.70 -15.07 -12.77
N ASP A 24 20.17 -15.63 -11.69
CA ASP A 24 18.99 -16.52 -11.74
C ASP A 24 17.65 -15.83 -11.51
N TYR A 25 17.64 -14.61 -10.96
CA TYR A 25 16.40 -13.94 -10.62
C TYR A 25 16.44 -12.46 -10.98
N SER A 26 15.42 -12.01 -11.69
CA SER A 26 15.16 -10.59 -11.95
C SER A 26 13.68 -10.28 -11.83
N LEU A 27 13.35 -9.12 -11.27
CA LEU A 27 11.99 -8.64 -11.17
C LEU A 27 11.94 -7.13 -11.37
N ASP A 28 11.19 -6.68 -12.35
CA ASP A 28 10.82 -5.29 -12.58
C ASP A 28 9.36 -5.09 -12.22
N VAL A 29 9.08 -4.17 -11.31
CA VAL A 29 7.73 -3.75 -10.95
C VAL A 29 7.52 -2.31 -11.40
N VAL A 30 6.55 -2.10 -12.28
CA VAL A 30 6.22 -0.79 -12.83
C VAL A 30 4.81 -0.40 -12.41
N LYS A 31 4.71 0.77 -11.79
CA LYS A 31 3.44 1.41 -11.43
C LYS A 31 3.08 2.45 -12.49
N LYS A 32 1.90 2.33 -13.06
CA LYS A 32 1.35 3.30 -14.01
C LYS A 32 0.01 3.81 -13.53
N GLN A 33 -0.08 5.11 -13.32
CA GLN A 33 -1.34 5.81 -13.10
C GLN A 33 -1.98 6.09 -14.45
N LEU A 34 -3.18 5.54 -14.69
CA LEU A 34 -3.91 5.72 -15.96
C LEU A 34 -4.73 7.02 -15.94
N ASP A 35 -5.35 7.31 -14.80
CA ASP A 35 -6.05 8.56 -14.50
C ASP A 35 -6.01 8.85 -12.98
N LEU A 36 -6.88 9.72 -12.49
CA LEU A 36 -6.94 10.07 -11.06
C LEU A 36 -7.41 8.92 -10.17
N SER A 37 -8.08 7.94 -10.73
CA SER A 37 -8.74 6.85 -9.99
C SER A 37 -8.25 5.45 -10.34
N GLU A 38 -7.49 5.28 -11.42
CA GLU A 38 -7.07 3.95 -11.87
C GLU A 38 -5.55 3.79 -11.86
N LEU A 39 -5.09 2.71 -11.25
CA LEU A 39 -3.70 2.35 -11.11
C LEU A 39 -3.46 0.94 -11.64
N THR A 40 -2.44 0.78 -12.46
CA THR A 40 -1.96 -0.54 -12.92
C THR A 40 -0.56 -0.80 -12.40
N ILE A 41 -0.34 -2.00 -11.87
CA ILE A 41 0.96 -2.49 -11.42
C ILE A 41 1.32 -3.71 -12.28
N THR A 42 2.43 -3.62 -13.00
CA THR A 42 2.95 -4.68 -13.84
C THR A 42 4.27 -5.19 -13.26
N ALA A 43 4.33 -6.48 -12.98
CA ALA A 43 5.54 -7.17 -12.57
C ALA A 43 6.02 -8.06 -13.73
N THR A 44 7.24 -7.85 -14.19
CA THR A 44 7.88 -8.65 -15.25
C THR A 44 9.26 -9.09 -14.77
N GLY A 45 9.68 -10.29 -15.13
CA GLY A 45 10.98 -10.77 -14.71
C GLY A 45 11.26 -12.20 -15.11
N ASN A 46 12.26 -12.77 -14.47
CA ASN A 46 12.69 -14.15 -14.67
C ASN A 46 12.99 -14.80 -13.31
N ASP A 47 12.53 -16.02 -13.13
CA ASP A 47 12.87 -16.87 -11.98
C ASP A 47 13.43 -18.18 -12.50
N ARG A 48 14.74 -18.36 -12.46
CA ARG A 48 15.47 -19.56 -12.89
C ARG A 48 15.05 -20.04 -14.29
N GLY A 49 14.99 -19.10 -15.24
CA GLY A 49 14.59 -19.39 -16.63
C GLY A 49 13.06 -19.40 -16.86
N LYS A 50 12.25 -19.20 -15.81
CA LYS A 50 10.81 -19.05 -15.94
C LYS A 50 10.44 -17.56 -16.02
N GLU A 51 9.78 -17.18 -17.09
CA GLU A 51 9.31 -15.81 -17.28
C GLU A 51 8.17 -15.50 -16.30
N ILE A 52 8.27 -14.33 -15.64
CA ILE A 52 7.25 -13.77 -14.77
C ILE A 52 6.62 -12.60 -15.52
N CYS A 53 5.29 -12.64 -15.67
CA CYS A 53 4.51 -11.52 -16.18
C CYS A 53 3.16 -11.49 -15.45
N ASN A 54 2.96 -10.47 -14.62
CA ASN A 54 1.71 -10.28 -13.89
C ASN A 54 1.32 -8.81 -13.93
N THR A 55 0.06 -8.54 -14.23
CA THR A 55 -0.50 -7.18 -14.23
C THR A 55 -1.76 -7.16 -13.38
N THR A 56 -1.80 -6.24 -12.43
CA THR A 56 -2.95 -6.02 -11.57
C THR A 56 -3.40 -4.58 -11.67
N SER A 57 -4.70 -4.37 -11.85
CA SER A 57 -5.32 -3.06 -11.89
C SER A 57 -6.15 -2.81 -10.64
N TYR A 58 -6.15 -1.57 -10.17
CA TYR A 58 -6.86 -1.12 -8.99
C TYR A 58 -7.63 0.16 -9.29
N LEU A 59 -8.83 0.25 -8.76
CA LEU A 59 -9.54 1.51 -8.62
C LEU A 59 -9.10 2.17 -7.30
N LEU A 60 -8.58 3.39 -7.39
CA LEU A 60 -8.15 4.16 -6.21
C LEU A 60 -9.24 5.13 -5.79
N HIS A 61 -9.47 5.19 -4.49
CA HIS A 61 -10.25 6.24 -3.86
C HIS A 61 -9.46 6.87 -2.72
N GLU A 62 -9.25 8.19 -2.80
CA GLU A 62 -8.52 8.93 -1.77
C GLU A 62 -9.40 10.03 -1.18
N LYS A 63 -9.34 10.18 0.13
CA LYS A 63 -10.01 11.26 0.83
C LYS A 63 -9.12 11.83 1.92
N SER A 64 -8.98 13.16 1.92
CA SER A 64 -8.25 13.89 2.95
C SER A 64 -9.21 14.43 4.00
N TYR A 65 -8.80 14.37 5.25
CA TYR A 65 -9.52 14.88 6.42
C TYR A 65 -8.64 15.88 7.13
N GLU A 66 -9.23 16.98 7.56
CA GLU A 66 -8.56 17.94 8.44
C GLU A 66 -8.51 17.38 9.86
N LYS A 67 -7.37 17.59 10.53
CA LYS A 67 -7.24 17.23 11.94
C LYS A 67 -8.17 18.11 12.77
N PRO A 68 -9.06 17.55 13.60
CA PRO A 68 -9.85 18.32 14.55
C PRO A 68 -8.94 19.15 15.47
N SER A 69 -9.32 20.39 15.74
CA SER A 69 -8.51 21.34 16.54
C SER A 69 -8.33 20.90 18.00
N ASP A 70 -9.24 20.09 18.51
CA ASP A 70 -9.25 19.50 19.84
C ASP A 70 -8.50 18.16 19.95
N LEU A 71 -8.03 17.63 18.79
CA LEU A 71 -7.27 16.40 18.75
C LEU A 71 -5.78 16.68 19.00
N ASP A 72 -5.37 16.59 20.27
CA ASP A 72 -3.96 16.68 20.65
C ASP A 72 -3.33 15.29 20.77
N VAL A 73 -2.55 14.93 19.76
CA VAL A 73 -1.76 13.70 19.73
C VAL A 73 -0.30 14.07 19.51
N LYS A 74 0.54 13.74 20.48
CA LYS A 74 1.95 14.15 20.55
C LYS A 74 2.73 13.83 19.27
N GLU A 75 2.51 12.65 18.71
CA GLU A 75 3.19 12.15 17.50
C GLU A 75 2.70 12.84 16.22
N ARG A 76 1.62 13.62 16.30
CA ARG A 76 0.95 14.26 15.16
C ARG A 76 0.67 15.76 15.39
N GLN A 77 1.44 16.41 16.25
CA GLN A 77 1.25 17.84 16.56
C GLN A 77 1.41 18.74 15.34
N SER A 78 2.37 18.42 14.45
CA SER A 78 2.63 19.18 13.22
C SER A 78 1.76 18.77 12.03
N VAL A 79 0.89 17.78 12.19
CA VAL A 79 0.03 17.29 11.10
C VAL A 79 -1.31 18.01 11.16
N ASN A 80 -1.71 18.62 10.05
CA ASN A 80 -2.97 19.36 9.94
C ASN A 80 -4.06 18.56 9.20
N HIS A 81 -3.68 17.60 8.40
CA HIS A 81 -4.62 16.74 7.66
C HIS A 81 -4.03 15.35 7.48
N SER A 82 -4.91 14.37 7.29
CA SER A 82 -4.57 12.99 6.98
C SER A 82 -5.32 12.52 5.75
N THR A 83 -4.71 11.66 4.97
CA THR A 83 -5.33 11.07 3.76
C THR A 83 -5.51 9.58 3.97
N ILE A 84 -6.71 9.11 3.67
CA ILE A 84 -7.02 7.68 3.57
C ILE A 84 -7.12 7.33 2.10
N SER A 85 -6.42 6.28 1.68
CA SER A 85 -6.46 5.74 0.33
C SER A 85 -6.98 4.31 0.36
N LEU A 86 -7.95 4.01 -0.48
CA LEU A 86 -8.49 2.67 -0.69
C LEU A 86 -8.13 2.22 -2.11
N ALA A 87 -7.67 0.97 -2.26
CA ALA A 87 -7.39 0.37 -3.56
C ALA A 87 -8.23 -0.89 -3.74
N PHE A 88 -9.17 -0.82 -4.65
CA PHE A 88 -10.08 -1.92 -5.00
C PHE A 88 -9.52 -2.70 -6.19
N PRO A 89 -9.17 -3.98 -6.03
CA PRO A 89 -8.71 -4.80 -7.15
C PRO A 89 -9.79 -4.92 -8.23
N LEU A 90 -9.41 -4.77 -9.49
CA LEU A 90 -10.31 -4.86 -10.65
C LEU A 90 -10.24 -6.25 -11.32
N HIS A 91 -10.03 -7.29 -10.54
CA HIS A 91 -10.00 -8.69 -11.01
C HIS A 91 -10.90 -9.58 -10.15
N ASP A 92 -11.30 -10.70 -10.72
CA ASP A 92 -12.10 -11.70 -9.99
C ASP A 92 -11.27 -12.39 -8.90
N ASN A 93 -11.91 -12.74 -7.79
CA ASN A 93 -11.32 -13.40 -6.63
C ASN A 93 -10.10 -12.66 -6.05
N PRO A 94 -10.25 -11.42 -5.58
CA PRO A 94 -9.15 -10.69 -4.96
C PRO A 94 -8.67 -11.42 -3.70
N GLU A 95 -7.36 -11.39 -3.48
CA GLU A 95 -6.77 -11.80 -2.22
C GLU A 95 -7.33 -10.95 -1.06
N PRO A 96 -7.32 -11.46 0.19
CA PRO A 96 -7.69 -10.65 1.33
C PRO A 96 -6.91 -9.35 1.36
N GLY A 97 -7.61 -8.26 1.62
CA GLY A 97 -7.04 -6.93 1.63
C GLY A 97 -6.02 -6.74 2.75
N ALA A 98 -5.02 -5.94 2.47
CA ALA A 98 -3.97 -5.58 3.40
C ALA A 98 -4.16 -4.16 3.94
N LEU A 99 -3.70 -3.94 5.16
CA LEU A 99 -3.61 -2.63 5.79
C LEU A 99 -2.18 -2.09 5.64
N TYR A 100 -2.07 -0.85 5.23
CA TYR A 100 -0.82 -0.12 5.13
C TYR A 100 -0.88 1.16 6.00
N ALA A 101 0.17 1.39 6.75
CA ALA A 101 0.50 2.70 7.32
C ALA A 101 1.79 3.17 6.64
N TYR A 102 1.70 3.46 5.33
CA TYR A 102 2.78 3.61 4.34
C TYR A 102 3.59 2.33 4.08
N LEU A 103 3.77 1.50 5.08
CA LEU A 103 4.35 0.16 5.01
C LEU A 103 3.30 -0.87 5.42
N PRO A 104 3.42 -2.13 4.98
CA PRO A 104 2.45 -3.16 5.32
C PRO A 104 2.39 -3.39 6.84
N VAL A 105 1.16 -3.53 7.34
CA VAL A 105 0.85 -3.89 8.72
C VAL A 105 0.33 -5.33 8.71
N LEU A 106 0.70 -6.12 9.71
CA LEU A 106 0.34 -7.55 9.75
C LEU A 106 -1.14 -7.83 10.12
N GLU A 107 -1.96 -6.80 10.23
CA GLU A 107 -3.39 -6.97 10.49
C GLU A 107 -4.16 -7.36 9.23
N ASN A 108 -5.00 -8.39 9.36
CA ASN A 108 -5.97 -8.75 8.32
C ASN A 108 -7.21 -7.88 8.48
N THR A 109 -7.55 -7.11 7.47
CA THR A 109 -8.71 -6.22 7.49
C THR A 109 -10.05 -6.96 7.33
N GLY A 110 -10.03 -8.17 6.77
CA GLY A 110 -11.23 -8.92 6.39
C GLY A 110 -11.96 -8.37 5.16
N PHE A 111 -11.49 -7.26 4.57
CA PHE A 111 -12.06 -6.68 3.36
C PHE A 111 -11.32 -7.15 2.10
N PRO A 112 -11.97 -7.20 0.93
CA PRO A 112 -11.34 -7.58 -0.34
C PRO A 112 -10.66 -6.37 -1.03
N PHE A 113 -10.16 -5.41 -0.29
CA PHE A 113 -9.47 -4.23 -0.81
C PHE A 113 -8.35 -3.77 0.14
N ILE A 114 -7.43 -3.00 -0.39
CA ILE A 114 -6.28 -2.48 0.34
C ILE A 114 -6.64 -1.13 0.96
N ILE A 115 -6.20 -0.92 2.19
CA ILE A 115 -6.35 0.34 2.93
C ILE A 115 -4.97 0.90 3.22
N ASN A 116 -4.73 2.18 2.92
CA ASN A 116 -3.56 2.90 3.37
C ASN A 116 -3.97 4.19 4.07
N ALA A 117 -3.47 4.38 5.28
CA ALA A 117 -3.73 5.58 6.08
C ALA A 117 -2.53 5.91 6.97
N ASP A 118 -2.44 7.16 7.41
CA ASP A 118 -1.46 7.58 8.42
C ASP A 118 -1.91 7.12 9.81
N MET A 119 -1.69 5.85 10.11
CA MET A 119 -2.02 5.26 11.41
C MET A 119 -0.82 5.28 12.35
N LEU A 120 -1.08 5.45 13.64
CA LEU A 120 -0.09 5.23 14.69
C LEU A 120 -0.05 3.74 15.01
N LEU A 121 1.14 3.18 14.83
CA LEU A 121 1.42 1.78 15.08
C LEU A 121 1.98 1.57 16.48
N THR A 122 1.88 0.35 16.99
CA THR A 122 2.61 -0.09 18.19
C THR A 122 4.12 0.01 18.00
N SER A 123 4.88 -0.08 19.07
CA SER A 123 6.36 -0.02 19.00
C SER A 123 6.97 -1.11 18.12
N SER A 124 6.31 -2.24 17.98
CA SER A 124 6.70 -3.33 17.07
C SER A 124 6.43 -3.01 15.59
N ARG A 125 5.62 -1.98 15.29
CA ARG A 125 5.16 -1.58 13.94
C ARG A 125 4.39 -2.66 13.17
N VAL A 126 3.85 -3.64 13.87
CA VAL A 126 3.09 -4.75 13.26
C VAL A 126 1.59 -4.62 13.44
N GLU A 127 1.14 -3.82 14.41
CA GLU A 127 -0.26 -3.65 14.76
C GLU A 127 -0.63 -2.17 14.89
N VAL A 128 -1.90 -1.86 14.63
CA VAL A 128 -2.46 -0.53 14.85
C VAL A 128 -2.67 -0.29 16.35
N HIS A 129 -2.32 0.89 16.82
CA HIS A 129 -2.51 1.28 18.21
C HIS A 129 -3.99 1.56 18.48
N GLN A 130 -4.76 0.54 18.90
CA GLN A 130 -6.22 0.58 18.97
C GLN A 130 -6.80 1.64 19.90
N ASN A 131 -6.09 2.02 20.97
CA ASN A 131 -6.56 3.01 21.94
C ASN A 131 -6.03 4.42 21.70
N ASN A 132 -5.45 4.69 20.53
CA ASN A 132 -4.96 6.00 20.20
C ASN A 132 -6.05 6.83 19.51
N LYS A 133 -6.29 8.05 20.02
CA LYS A 133 -7.30 8.96 19.47
C LYS A 133 -7.10 9.32 17.99
N TRP A 134 -5.88 9.22 17.49
CA TRP A 134 -5.57 9.45 16.08
C TRP A 134 -6.17 8.38 15.17
N ASN A 135 -6.21 7.13 15.65
CA ASN A 135 -6.69 5.98 14.88
C ASN A 135 -8.21 5.76 15.01
N LEU A 136 -8.89 6.51 15.86
CA LEU A 136 -10.34 6.45 16.08
C LEU A 136 -11.08 7.44 15.17
#